data_4bc2bef63524bd9d4b54497505c85437
#
_entry.id   4bc2bef63524bd9d4b54497505c85437
#
_cell.length_a   1.000
_cell.length_b   1.000
_cell.length_c   1.000
_cell.angle_alpha   90.00
_cell.angle_beta   90.00
_cell.angle_gamma   90.00
#
_symmetry.space_group_name_H-M   'P 1'
#
loop_
_entity.id
_entity.type
_entity.pdbx_description
1 polymer ?
#
loop_
_entity_poly.entity_id
_entity_poly.type
_entity_poly.pdbx_seq_one_letter_code
_entity_poly.pdbx_strand_id
1 'polypeptide(L)'
;MIFITNSPAETEAVGAALGRVIPAGTVIAYRGDLGAGKTAFTRGLARGLGYAEPVTSPTYTIVNEYLGGRLPLFHFDMYRLASSDDLWDIGWEDYLDRSGVCAVEWSENVADALEGAVTVTIEKTGEESRRITLEGGDFLADLSI
;
A
#
# COMPACT_ATOMS: atom_id res chain seq x y z
N MET A 1 -10.59 10.30 5.10
CA MET A 1 -11.21 9.18 5.83
C MET A 1 -10.22 8.66 6.87
N ILE A 2 -10.63 8.61 8.13
CA ILE A 2 -9.76 8.27 9.24
C ILE A 2 -10.30 7.06 9.98
N PHE A 3 -9.44 6.08 10.28
CA PHE A 3 -9.76 4.92 11.07
C PHE A 3 -8.83 4.83 12.27
N ILE A 4 -9.39 4.52 13.44
CA ILE A 4 -8.61 4.24 14.65
C ILE A 4 -8.66 2.74 14.86
N THR A 5 -7.49 2.12 14.95
CA THR A 5 -7.38 0.67 15.20
C THR A 5 -6.63 0.43 16.50
N ASN A 6 -6.93 -0.68 17.17
CA ASN A 6 -6.35 -1.01 18.47
C ASN A 6 -5.59 -2.34 18.47
N SER A 7 -5.44 -2.94 17.30
CA SER A 7 -4.69 -4.18 17.14
C SER A 7 -4.21 -4.34 15.71
N PRO A 8 -3.19 -5.18 15.47
CA PRO A 8 -2.78 -5.53 14.11
C PRO A 8 -3.92 -6.12 13.27
N ALA A 9 -4.81 -6.91 13.89
CA ALA A 9 -5.96 -7.49 13.20
C ALA A 9 -6.92 -6.42 12.71
N GLU A 10 -7.16 -5.36 13.49
CA GLU A 10 -8.01 -4.25 13.07
C GLU A 10 -7.36 -3.43 11.96
N THR A 11 -6.05 -3.20 12.03
CA THR A 11 -5.30 -2.54 10.96
C THR A 11 -5.39 -3.35 9.67
N GLU A 12 -5.25 -4.65 9.77
CA GLU A 12 -5.39 -5.57 8.64
C GLU A 12 -6.80 -5.51 8.03
N ALA A 13 -7.83 -5.38 8.88
CA ALA A 13 -9.21 -5.27 8.42
C ALA A 13 -9.45 -4.00 7.59
N VAL A 14 -8.81 -2.88 7.95
CA VAL A 14 -8.90 -1.64 7.14
C VAL A 14 -8.25 -1.87 5.77
N GLY A 15 -7.08 -2.50 5.74
CA GLY A 15 -6.43 -2.86 4.48
C GLY A 15 -7.29 -3.75 3.60
N ALA A 16 -7.94 -4.75 4.20
CA ALA A 16 -8.82 -5.67 3.47
C ALA A 16 -10.05 -4.94 2.89
N ALA A 17 -10.62 -4.01 3.63
CA ALA A 17 -11.73 -3.19 3.13
C ALA A 17 -11.31 -2.38 1.91
N LEU A 18 -10.13 -1.78 1.94
CA LEU A 18 -9.58 -1.07 0.79
C LEU A 18 -9.37 -2.02 -0.40
N GLY A 19 -8.80 -3.19 -0.16
CA GLY A 19 -8.54 -4.18 -1.21
C GLY A 19 -9.79 -4.66 -1.93
N ARG A 20 -10.94 -4.65 -1.25
CA ARG A 20 -12.19 -5.07 -1.87
C ARG A 20 -12.76 -4.06 -2.86
N VAL A 21 -12.43 -2.78 -2.72
CA VAL A 21 -13.01 -1.70 -3.55
C VAL A 21 -11.99 -1.04 -4.47
N ILE A 22 -10.71 -1.27 -4.28
CA ILE A 22 -9.66 -0.58 -5.03
C ILE A 22 -9.70 -0.97 -6.51
N PRO A 23 -9.71 -0.01 -7.44
CA PRO A 23 -9.72 -0.31 -8.86
C PRO A 23 -8.33 -0.62 -9.41
N ALA A 24 -8.30 -1.31 -10.55
CA ALA A 24 -7.06 -1.56 -11.28
C ALA A 24 -6.39 -0.24 -11.66
N GLY A 25 -5.06 -0.23 -11.63
CA GLY A 25 -4.27 0.94 -11.99
C GLY A 25 -4.07 1.93 -10.86
N THR A 26 -4.55 1.62 -9.65
CA THR A 26 -4.35 2.52 -8.50
C THR A 26 -2.94 2.40 -7.96
N VAL A 27 -2.35 3.54 -7.63
CA VAL A 27 -1.07 3.63 -6.91
C VAL A 27 -1.36 4.07 -5.49
N ILE A 28 -0.81 3.35 -4.53
CA ILE A 28 -0.89 3.68 -3.10
C ILE A 28 0.47 4.21 -2.66
N ALA A 29 0.49 5.39 -2.07
CA ALA A 29 1.67 5.96 -1.44
C ALA A 29 1.54 5.80 0.08
N TYR A 30 2.36 4.93 0.66
CA TYR A 30 2.41 4.78 2.11
C TYR A 30 3.20 5.92 2.75
N ARG A 31 2.69 6.41 3.86
CA ARG A 31 3.35 7.41 4.70
C ARG A 31 3.23 6.98 6.17
N GLY A 32 4.06 7.55 7.01
CA GLY A 32 4.02 7.32 8.45
C GLY A 32 5.30 6.72 8.98
N ASP A 33 5.29 6.44 10.28
CA ASP A 33 6.48 6.03 11.00
C ASP A 33 6.95 4.62 10.65
N LEU A 34 8.25 4.39 10.73
CA LEU A 34 8.83 3.07 10.61
C LEU A 34 8.21 2.14 11.67
N GLY A 35 7.80 0.95 11.28
CA GLY A 35 7.17 0.01 12.19
C GLY A 35 5.74 0.34 12.57
N ALA A 36 5.11 1.28 11.88
CA ALA A 36 3.76 1.74 12.21
C ALA A 36 2.63 0.80 11.77
N GLY A 37 2.94 -0.38 11.21
CA GLY A 37 1.91 -1.34 10.80
C GLY A 37 1.66 -1.39 9.31
N LYS A 38 2.57 -0.88 8.49
CA LYS A 38 2.45 -0.93 7.02
C LYS A 38 2.37 -2.36 6.52
N THR A 39 3.10 -3.29 7.13
CA THR A 39 3.06 -4.72 6.78
C THR A 39 1.70 -5.32 7.10
N ALA A 40 1.12 -5.02 8.27
CA ALA A 40 -0.21 -5.51 8.64
C ALA A 40 -1.27 -4.98 7.68
N PHE A 41 -1.20 -3.69 7.35
CA PHE A 41 -2.10 -3.07 6.38
C PHE A 41 -1.98 -3.74 5.01
N THR A 42 -0.76 -3.93 4.53
CA THR A 42 -0.50 -4.56 3.21
C THR A 42 -0.99 -6.01 3.18
N ARG A 43 -0.84 -6.73 4.29
CA ARG A 43 -1.37 -8.09 4.42
C ARG A 43 -2.89 -8.09 4.25
N GLY A 44 -3.57 -7.13 4.88
CA GLY A 44 -5.01 -6.94 4.72
C GLY A 44 -5.38 -6.56 3.29
N LEU A 45 -4.66 -5.62 2.69
CA LEU A 45 -4.86 -5.20 1.31
C LEU A 45 -4.80 -6.40 0.35
N ALA A 46 -3.76 -7.23 0.48
CA ALA A 46 -3.60 -8.43 -0.33
C ALA A 46 -4.77 -9.38 -0.14
N ARG A 47 -5.19 -9.59 1.11
CA ARG A 47 -6.34 -10.45 1.42
C ARG A 47 -7.63 -9.89 0.80
N GLY A 48 -7.85 -8.59 0.87
CA GLY A 48 -8.99 -7.93 0.25
C GLY A 48 -9.01 -8.08 -1.27
N LEU A 49 -7.83 -8.14 -1.88
CA LEU A 49 -7.67 -8.43 -3.31
C LEU A 49 -7.84 -9.92 -3.64
N GLY A 50 -7.99 -10.78 -2.64
CA GLY A 50 -8.19 -12.21 -2.85
C GLY A 50 -6.91 -13.04 -2.86
N TYR A 51 -5.78 -12.46 -2.49
CA TYR A 51 -4.51 -13.18 -2.39
C TYR A 51 -4.44 -13.92 -1.06
N ALA A 52 -4.25 -15.23 -1.10
CA ALA A 52 -4.34 -16.11 0.07
C ALA A 52 -3.00 -16.49 0.69
N GLU A 53 -1.88 -16.19 0.02
CA GLU A 53 -0.56 -16.55 0.49
C GLU A 53 0.02 -15.51 1.45
N PRO A 54 1.06 -15.86 2.24
CA PRO A 54 1.69 -14.90 3.15
C PRO A 54 2.29 -13.69 2.43
N VAL A 55 2.16 -12.52 3.06
CA VAL A 55 2.76 -11.27 2.60
C VAL A 55 3.95 -10.95 3.47
N THR A 56 5.10 -10.64 2.84
CA THR A 56 6.32 -10.25 3.52
C THR A 56 6.73 -8.84 3.12
N SER A 57 7.56 -8.19 3.95
CA SER A 57 8.10 -6.88 3.61
C SER A 57 9.13 -7.00 2.48
N PRO A 58 9.18 -6.09 1.50
CA PRO A 58 10.19 -6.10 0.44
C PRO A 58 11.54 -5.52 0.89
N THR A 59 11.95 -5.79 2.13
CA THR A 59 13.15 -5.19 2.73
C THR A 59 14.43 -5.52 1.96
N TYR A 60 14.51 -6.72 1.38
CA TYR A 60 15.70 -7.19 0.65
C TYR A 60 15.53 -7.15 -0.85
N THR A 61 14.32 -6.86 -1.32
CA THR A 61 13.99 -6.71 -2.73
C THR A 61 13.36 -5.33 -2.92
N ILE A 62 13.43 -4.78 -4.14
CA ILE A 62 12.79 -3.50 -4.42
C ILE A 62 11.29 -3.68 -4.58
N VAL A 63 10.87 -4.81 -5.13
CA VAL A 63 9.44 -5.10 -5.35
C VAL A 63 9.12 -6.56 -5.03
N ASN A 64 7.98 -6.77 -4.37
CA ASN A 64 7.36 -8.09 -4.24
C ASN A 64 6.07 -8.09 -5.06
N GLU A 65 5.87 -9.17 -5.83
CA GLU A 65 4.68 -9.34 -6.64
C GLU A 65 3.78 -10.39 -6.02
N TYR A 66 2.52 -10.04 -5.82
CA TYR A 66 1.51 -10.96 -5.30
C TYR A 66 0.46 -11.18 -6.37
N LEU A 67 0.55 -12.34 -7.02
CA LEU A 67 -0.31 -12.73 -8.14
C LEU A 67 -1.29 -13.81 -7.68
N GLY A 68 -2.50 -13.79 -8.21
CA GLY A 68 -3.50 -14.80 -7.87
C GLY A 68 -4.75 -14.26 -7.21
N GLY A 69 -4.79 -12.96 -6.89
CA GLY A 69 -6.00 -12.30 -6.42
C GLY A 69 -6.81 -11.72 -7.58
N ARG A 70 -7.82 -10.92 -7.24
CA ARG A 70 -8.66 -10.21 -8.22
C ARG A 70 -7.82 -9.28 -9.09
N LEU A 71 -6.84 -8.62 -8.49
CA LEU A 71 -5.86 -7.77 -9.16
C LEU A 71 -4.46 -8.13 -8.66
N PRO A 72 -3.42 -8.02 -9.51
CA PRO A 72 -2.05 -8.14 -9.03
C PRO A 72 -1.73 -7.02 -8.04
N LEU A 73 -0.96 -7.34 -7.01
CA LEU A 73 -0.43 -6.35 -6.06
C LEU A 73 1.09 -6.31 -6.21
N PHE A 74 1.62 -5.13 -6.47
CA PHE A 74 3.05 -4.88 -6.57
C PHE A 74 3.46 -4.00 -5.38
N HIS A 75 4.22 -4.56 -4.45
CA HIS A 75 4.62 -3.88 -3.23
C HIS A 75 6.07 -3.45 -3.34
N PHE A 76 6.30 -2.14 -3.41
CA PHE A 76 7.60 -1.52 -3.63
C PHE A 76 8.16 -0.96 -2.34
N ASP A 77 9.47 -1.12 -2.15
CA ASP A 77 10.23 -0.43 -1.11
C ASP A 77 11.23 0.51 -1.79
N MET A 78 10.99 1.81 -1.66
CA MET A 78 11.81 2.85 -2.29
C MET A 78 12.90 3.40 -1.36
N TYR A 79 13.17 2.73 -0.25
CA TYR A 79 14.18 3.17 0.72
C TYR A 79 15.56 3.35 0.09
N ARG A 80 15.93 2.45 -0.84
CA ARG A 80 17.25 2.46 -1.50
C ARG A 80 17.31 3.33 -2.73
N LEU A 81 16.19 3.94 -3.14
CA LEU A 81 16.15 4.80 -4.31
C LEU A 81 16.36 6.24 -3.88
N ALA A 82 17.22 6.94 -4.63
CA ALA A 82 17.54 8.33 -4.35
C ALA A 82 16.56 9.30 -5.03
N SER A 83 15.97 8.89 -6.16
CA SER A 83 15.11 9.76 -6.95
C SER A 83 14.19 8.95 -7.85
N SER A 84 13.27 9.64 -8.52
CA SER A 84 12.36 9.05 -9.50
C SER A 84 13.08 8.45 -10.71
N ASP A 85 14.28 8.92 -11.03
CA ASP A 85 15.08 8.34 -12.12
C ASP A 85 15.40 6.87 -11.82
N ASP A 86 15.72 6.55 -10.56
CA ASP A 86 15.96 5.17 -10.15
C ASP A 86 14.69 4.32 -10.28
N LEU A 87 13.53 4.93 -10.06
CA LEU A 87 12.25 4.26 -10.19
C LEU A 87 11.99 3.83 -11.64
N TRP A 88 12.29 4.71 -12.60
CA TRP A 88 12.15 4.39 -14.02
C TRP A 88 13.09 3.25 -14.43
N ASP A 89 14.27 3.19 -13.84
CA ASP A 89 15.28 2.16 -14.15
C ASP A 89 14.83 0.76 -13.71
N ILE A 90 13.94 0.64 -12.71
CA ILE A 90 13.42 -0.68 -12.27
C ILE A 90 12.18 -1.12 -13.04
N GLY A 91 11.74 -0.36 -14.05
CA GLY A 91 10.61 -0.76 -14.88
C GLY A 91 9.25 -0.29 -14.36
N TRP A 92 9.20 0.86 -13.69
CA TRP A 92 7.96 1.40 -13.10
C TRP A 92 6.80 1.48 -14.10
N GLU A 93 7.06 1.93 -15.34
CA GLU A 93 6.03 2.03 -16.37
C GLU A 93 5.41 0.66 -16.69
N ASP A 94 6.23 -0.39 -16.74
CA ASP A 94 5.74 -1.73 -17.03
C ASP A 94 4.79 -2.22 -15.93
N TYR A 95 5.10 -1.90 -14.67
CA TYR A 95 4.20 -2.26 -13.55
C TYR A 95 2.89 -1.49 -13.64
N LEU A 96 2.94 -0.20 -13.97
CA LEU A 96 1.71 0.59 -14.14
C LEU A 96 0.82 0.02 -15.24
N ASP A 97 1.43 -0.48 -16.33
CA ASP A 97 0.70 -1.02 -17.46
C ASP A 97 0.10 -2.41 -17.22
N ARG A 98 0.46 -3.06 -16.11
CA ARG A 98 -0.05 -4.40 -15.79
C ARG A 98 -1.42 -4.40 -15.13
N SER A 99 -2.06 -3.25 -14.99
CA SER A 99 -3.43 -3.10 -14.48
C SER A 99 -3.65 -3.69 -13.09
N GLY A 100 -2.64 -3.60 -12.25
CA GLY A 100 -2.70 -4.02 -10.86
C GLY A 100 -2.76 -2.84 -9.90
N VAL A 101 -2.40 -3.11 -8.65
CA VAL A 101 -2.27 -2.13 -7.59
C VAL A 101 -0.81 -2.02 -7.21
N CYS A 102 -0.25 -0.81 -7.23
CA CYS A 102 1.13 -0.55 -6.83
C CYS A 102 1.11 0.11 -5.45
N ALA A 103 1.64 -0.56 -4.44
CA ALA A 103 1.75 -0.02 -3.09
C ALA A 103 3.21 0.31 -2.79
N VAL A 104 3.50 1.57 -2.48
CA VAL A 104 4.86 2.10 -2.44
C VAL A 104 5.21 2.57 -1.03
N GLU A 105 6.18 1.91 -0.40
CA GLU A 105 6.78 2.35 0.86
C GLU A 105 7.95 3.28 0.57
N TRP A 106 8.23 4.22 1.48
CA TRP A 106 9.23 5.27 1.30
C TRP A 106 8.91 6.13 0.08
N SER A 107 7.62 6.42 -0.08
CA SER A 107 7.10 7.17 -1.23
C SER A 107 7.66 8.59 -1.34
N GLU A 108 8.15 9.16 -0.25
CA GLU A 108 8.74 10.50 -0.22
C GLU A 108 9.95 10.60 -1.17
N ASN A 109 10.70 9.51 -1.33
CA ASN A 109 11.89 9.49 -2.18
C ASN A 109 11.55 9.64 -3.67
N VAL A 110 10.31 9.31 -4.05
CA VAL A 110 9.86 9.31 -5.45
C VAL A 110 8.51 10.02 -5.60
N ALA A 111 8.22 10.97 -4.72
CA ALA A 111 6.91 11.63 -4.64
C ALA A 111 6.47 12.26 -5.97
N ASP A 112 7.40 12.78 -6.75
CA ASP A 112 7.11 13.40 -8.05
C ASP A 112 6.60 12.40 -9.09
N ALA A 113 6.90 11.11 -8.94
CA ALA A 113 6.40 10.05 -9.82
C ALA A 113 5.05 9.49 -9.35
N LEU A 114 4.57 9.88 -8.19
CA LEU A 114 3.36 9.34 -7.56
C LEU A 114 2.19 10.32 -7.54
N GLU A 115 2.19 11.27 -8.47
CA GLU A 115 1.08 12.22 -8.60
C GLU A 115 -0.22 11.47 -8.86
N GLY A 116 -1.28 11.85 -8.13
CA GLY A 116 -2.58 11.18 -8.25
C GLY A 116 -2.73 9.89 -7.42
N ALA A 117 -1.72 9.52 -6.65
CA ALA A 117 -1.78 8.33 -5.81
C ALA A 117 -2.77 8.49 -4.66
N VAL A 118 -3.32 7.36 -4.22
CA VAL A 118 -4.04 7.29 -2.95
C VAL A 118 -3.00 7.27 -1.84
N THR A 119 -3.13 8.16 -0.88
CA THR A 119 -2.21 8.22 0.25
C THR A 119 -2.77 7.44 1.43
N VAL A 120 -1.97 6.54 1.97
CA VAL A 120 -2.26 5.78 3.18
C VAL A 120 -1.25 6.19 4.23
N THR A 121 -1.70 6.94 5.23
CA THR A 121 -0.85 7.41 6.33
C THR A 121 -1.17 6.58 7.56
N ILE A 122 -0.17 5.92 8.13
CA ILE A 122 -0.31 5.10 9.33
C ILE A 122 0.55 5.69 10.43
N GLU A 123 -0.09 6.11 11.52
CA GLU A 123 0.58 6.74 12.66
C GLU A 123 0.41 5.87 13.89
N LYS A 124 1.49 5.68 14.64
CA LYS A 124 1.46 4.94 15.90
C LYS A 124 0.91 5.86 16.99
N THR A 125 -0.22 5.45 17.59
CA THR A 125 -0.88 6.22 18.66
C THR A 125 -0.80 5.54 20.01
N GLY A 126 -0.34 4.30 20.06
CA GLY A 126 -0.13 3.51 21.25
C GLY A 126 0.67 2.27 20.89
N GLU A 127 0.83 1.35 21.81
CA GLU A 127 1.63 0.14 21.55
C GLU A 127 1.09 -0.66 20.36
N GLU A 128 -0.22 -0.89 20.33
CA GLU A 128 -0.89 -1.58 19.22
C GLU A 128 -1.91 -0.72 18.50
N SER A 129 -2.10 0.52 18.95
CA SER A 129 -3.08 1.43 18.38
C SER A 129 -2.48 2.22 17.23
N ARG A 130 -3.29 2.44 16.20
CA ARG A 130 -2.88 3.16 14.99
C ARG A 130 -3.98 4.13 14.55
N ARG A 131 -3.58 5.23 13.95
CA ARG A 131 -4.48 6.09 13.20
C ARG A 131 -4.14 5.94 11.72
N ILE A 132 -5.12 5.56 10.93
CA ILE A 132 -4.95 5.30 9.50
C ILE A 132 -5.77 6.33 8.74
N THR A 133 -5.11 7.12 7.91
CA THR A 133 -5.76 8.15 7.09
C THR A 133 -5.65 7.75 5.62
N LEU A 134 -6.79 7.65 4.95
CA LEU A 134 -6.90 7.32 3.53
C LEU A 134 -7.39 8.56 2.77
N GLU A 135 -6.66 8.96 1.73
CA GLU A 135 -6.98 10.16 0.95
C GLU A 135 -6.69 9.94 -0.53
N GLY A 136 -7.44 10.60 -1.40
CA GLY A 136 -7.09 10.75 -2.81
C GLY A 136 -7.81 9.87 -3.82
N GLY A 137 -8.81 9.11 -3.41
CA GLY A 137 -9.54 8.26 -4.36
C GLY A 137 -11.05 8.35 -4.16
N ASP A 138 -11.80 8.56 -5.25
CA ASP A 138 -13.27 8.64 -5.19
C ASP A 138 -13.88 7.32 -4.72
N PHE A 139 -13.25 6.18 -5.04
CA PHE A 139 -13.72 4.87 -4.63
C PHE A 139 -13.68 4.66 -3.12
N LEU A 140 -12.98 5.52 -2.36
CA LEU A 140 -12.97 5.44 -0.90
C LEU A 140 -14.37 5.60 -0.31
N ALA A 141 -15.28 6.27 -1.01
CA ALA A 141 -16.67 6.41 -0.58
C ALA A 141 -17.39 5.05 -0.49
N ASP A 142 -16.92 4.04 -1.21
CA ASP A 142 -17.51 2.70 -1.22
C ASP A 142 -16.92 1.78 -0.15
N LEU A 143 -15.95 2.27 0.62
CA LEU A 143 -15.24 1.47 1.61
C LEU A 143 -16.13 1.19 2.82
N SER A 144 -16.21 -0.08 3.19
CA SER A 144 -17.01 -0.54 4.33
C SER A 144 -16.21 -1.59 5.11
N ILE A 145 -16.20 -1.42 6.42
CA ILE A 145 -15.53 -2.34 7.32
C ILE A 145 -16.54 -3.18 8.09
#